data_8b8a94abe8a218611c724411bceacd53
#
_entry.id   8b8a94abe8a218611c724411bceacd53
#
_cell.length_a   1.000
_cell.length_b   1.000
_cell.length_c   1.000
_cell.angle_alpha   90.00
_cell.angle_beta   90.00
_cell.angle_gamma   90.00
#
_symmetry.space_group_name_H-M   'P 1'
#
loop_
_entity.id
_entity.type
_entity.pdbx_description
1 polymer ?
#
loop_
_entity_poly.entity_id
_entity_poly.type
_entity_poly.pdbx_seq_one_letter_code
_entity_poly.pdbx_strand_id
1 'polypeptide(L)'
;MKAIINNTAKVEQETIIVGVPEHLNQLEAIKIGEEDLKDLLSPLKEHQVFSTNVGTISTTFFKVEEKAHKLITVGLGNTKELGYNDYLKIFGNLFQALNSSRITEASLLFNSFKSQKVEKEIIAEILGQQSEQSIYHFDGYKTNKSAPYQLTLEIHTEEDDIAKSIENGEAIATAVNLARDYGNIPPNILTPAYYAELIENQFNDTNVFVDIKDDETLQKEGFGLIHAVGKGSKNGPRVITLTYNGGKPGENPIALVGKGITYDSGGYSIKSKTGMQTMKFDMCGSANVIGMIEAARQLALPLNIVGIIAAAENMVNEEAMKPDDVYTALSGESVEVLNTDAEGRLVLGDAVFYANQFQPNIILDFATLTGAAVAALGEDKAAVFNQNAEDTLKSILGQAEIMDEKVFELPITATEQALIRKSEVADLVNHTNGQGKALFAATFINHFAGNTPHLHLSLIHISDGA
;
A
#
# COMPACT_ATOMS: atom_id res chain seq x y z
N MET A 1 15.82 8.91 5.41
CA MET A 1 17.28 8.97 5.13
C MET A 1 17.69 10.41 4.78
N LYS A 2 18.98 10.81 4.94
CA LYS A 2 19.50 12.05 4.36
C LYS A 2 20.41 11.65 3.18
N ALA A 3 19.95 11.86 1.95
CA ALA A 3 20.73 11.62 0.75
C ALA A 3 21.55 12.88 0.39
N ILE A 4 22.80 12.69 0.00
CA ILE A 4 23.70 13.75 -0.50
C ILE A 4 24.25 13.25 -1.82
N ILE A 5 23.90 13.91 -2.93
CA ILE A 5 24.43 13.56 -4.27
C ILE A 5 25.80 14.18 -4.44
N ASN A 6 26.76 13.36 -4.85
CA ASN A 6 28.15 13.77 -5.04
C ASN A 6 28.65 13.32 -6.41
N ASN A 7 29.01 14.28 -7.27
CA ASN A 7 29.49 14.04 -8.64
C ASN A 7 31.02 13.87 -8.70
N THR A 8 31.68 13.68 -7.56
CA THR A 8 33.16 13.49 -7.50
C THR A 8 33.51 12.03 -7.24
N ALA A 9 34.66 11.61 -7.76
CA ALA A 9 35.26 10.30 -7.46
C ALA A 9 35.89 10.21 -6.05
N LYS A 10 35.91 11.32 -5.29
CA LYS A 10 36.49 11.36 -3.96
C LYS A 10 35.49 10.87 -2.93
N VAL A 11 35.76 9.71 -2.34
CA VAL A 11 34.96 9.10 -1.27
C VAL A 11 35.56 9.54 0.07
N GLU A 12 34.76 10.26 0.87
CA GLU A 12 35.21 10.80 2.16
C GLU A 12 34.84 9.91 3.33
N GLN A 13 33.74 9.15 3.22
CA GLN A 13 33.23 8.29 4.29
C GLN A 13 34.11 7.06 4.51
N GLU A 14 34.14 6.57 5.75
CA GLU A 14 34.87 5.35 6.10
C GLU A 14 34.19 4.08 5.57
N THR A 15 32.87 4.09 5.39
CA THR A 15 32.09 2.97 4.87
C THR A 15 31.71 3.23 3.41
N ILE A 16 32.09 2.31 2.53
CA ILE A 16 31.83 2.36 1.10
C ILE A 16 30.92 1.18 0.72
N ILE A 17 29.87 1.46 -0.05
CA ILE A 17 28.86 0.49 -0.49
C ILE A 17 28.96 0.36 -2.01
N VAL A 18 29.06 -0.89 -2.50
CA VAL A 18 29.16 -1.21 -3.92
C VAL A 18 28.28 -2.39 -4.31
N GLY A 19 27.66 -2.31 -5.47
CA GLY A 19 27.02 -3.45 -6.14
C GLY A 19 28.06 -4.32 -6.84
N VAL A 20 27.96 -5.65 -6.67
CA VAL A 20 28.91 -6.59 -7.25
C VAL A 20 28.19 -7.63 -8.13
N PRO A 21 28.35 -7.58 -9.46
CA PRO A 21 27.76 -8.51 -10.39
C PRO A 21 28.47 -9.87 -10.37
N GLU A 22 27.79 -10.88 -10.93
CA GLU A 22 28.38 -12.22 -11.14
C GLU A 22 29.70 -12.16 -11.93
N HIS A 23 29.75 -11.28 -12.93
CA HIS A 23 30.96 -11.04 -13.72
C HIS A 23 31.39 -9.57 -13.59
N LEU A 24 32.58 -9.31 -13.04
CA LEU A 24 33.09 -7.94 -12.82
C LEU A 24 33.27 -7.14 -14.11
N ASN A 25 33.32 -7.78 -15.28
CA ASN A 25 33.31 -7.08 -16.57
C ASN A 25 31.96 -6.42 -16.91
N GLN A 26 30.91 -6.68 -16.13
CA GLN A 26 29.63 -5.98 -16.23
C GLN A 26 29.61 -4.66 -15.45
N LEU A 27 30.60 -4.41 -14.57
CA LEU A 27 30.76 -3.11 -13.93
C LEU A 27 31.24 -2.07 -14.95
N GLU A 28 30.65 -0.89 -14.90
CA GLU A 28 31.19 0.29 -15.55
C GLU A 28 32.57 0.67 -14.94
N ALA A 29 33.31 1.52 -15.61
CA ALA A 29 34.55 2.07 -15.08
C ALA A 29 34.24 3.02 -13.91
N ILE A 30 34.43 2.57 -12.68
CA ILE A 30 34.21 3.35 -11.45
C ILE A 30 35.55 3.45 -10.74
N LYS A 31 35.90 4.65 -10.32
CA LYS A 31 37.14 4.89 -9.57
C LYS A 31 36.85 5.27 -8.11
N ILE A 32 37.74 4.81 -7.22
CA ILE A 32 37.82 5.28 -5.83
C ILE A 32 39.20 5.89 -5.68
N GLY A 33 39.29 7.21 -5.61
CA GLY A 33 40.56 7.92 -5.76
C GLY A 33 41.14 7.70 -7.17
N GLU A 34 42.37 7.20 -7.23
CA GLU A 34 43.02 6.86 -8.51
C GLU A 34 42.81 5.40 -8.93
N GLU A 35 42.30 4.54 -8.04
CA GLU A 35 42.19 3.10 -8.26
C GLU A 35 40.86 2.72 -8.95
N ASP A 36 40.89 1.75 -9.87
CA ASP A 36 39.69 1.18 -10.49
C ASP A 36 39.00 0.21 -9.54
N LEU A 37 37.67 0.37 -9.35
CA LEU A 37 36.87 -0.50 -8.47
C LEU A 37 37.01 -1.99 -8.87
N LYS A 38 37.10 -2.31 -10.15
CA LYS A 38 37.26 -3.67 -10.65
C LYS A 38 38.58 -4.28 -10.18
N ASP A 39 39.66 -3.50 -10.20
CA ASP A 39 40.99 -3.97 -9.75
C ASP A 39 41.00 -4.22 -8.24
N LEU A 40 40.29 -3.40 -7.47
CA LEU A 40 40.10 -3.59 -6.03
C LEU A 40 39.26 -4.83 -5.71
N LEU A 41 38.21 -5.11 -6.49
CA LEU A 41 37.30 -6.23 -6.25
C LEU A 41 37.81 -7.58 -6.74
N SER A 42 38.67 -7.60 -7.78
CA SER A 42 39.11 -8.85 -8.42
C SER A 42 39.81 -9.82 -7.44
N PRO A 43 40.80 -9.40 -6.61
CA PRO A 43 41.43 -10.33 -5.67
C PRO A 43 40.47 -10.77 -4.55
N LEU A 44 39.56 -9.91 -4.12
CA LEU A 44 38.54 -10.27 -3.12
C LEU A 44 37.56 -11.31 -3.64
N LYS A 45 37.22 -11.25 -4.94
CA LYS A 45 36.38 -12.25 -5.58
C LYS A 45 37.09 -13.59 -5.77
N GLU A 46 38.33 -13.58 -6.21
CA GLU A 46 39.15 -14.80 -6.37
C GLU A 46 39.25 -15.57 -5.04
N HIS A 47 39.36 -14.85 -3.93
CA HIS A 47 39.42 -15.44 -2.58
C HIS A 47 38.05 -15.63 -1.94
N GLN A 48 36.93 -15.44 -2.67
CA GLN A 48 35.55 -15.64 -2.19
C GLN A 48 35.22 -14.83 -0.93
N VAL A 49 35.77 -13.62 -0.80
CA VAL A 49 35.53 -12.74 0.35
C VAL A 49 34.09 -12.20 0.38
N PHE A 50 33.42 -12.13 -0.78
CA PHE A 50 32.04 -11.73 -0.91
C PHE A 50 31.27 -12.65 -1.85
N SER A 51 29.93 -12.62 -1.72
CA SER A 51 29.01 -13.31 -2.62
C SER A 51 28.42 -12.35 -3.65
N THR A 52 28.23 -12.83 -4.87
CA THR A 52 27.54 -12.10 -5.95
C THR A 52 26.04 -12.46 -6.07
N ASN A 53 25.53 -13.37 -5.22
CA ASN A 53 24.10 -13.72 -5.26
C ASN A 53 23.23 -12.51 -4.92
N VAL A 54 22.10 -12.34 -5.63
CA VAL A 54 21.20 -11.18 -5.53
C VAL A 54 20.81 -10.89 -4.08
N GLY A 55 21.10 -9.69 -3.63
CA GLY A 55 20.76 -9.18 -2.30
C GLY A 55 21.62 -9.71 -1.16
N THR A 56 22.69 -10.49 -1.45
CA THR A 56 23.63 -10.93 -0.39
C THR A 56 24.55 -9.78 0.00
N ILE A 57 24.61 -9.50 1.31
CA ILE A 57 25.48 -8.47 1.88
C ILE A 57 26.73 -9.14 2.45
N SER A 58 27.90 -8.62 2.09
CA SER A 58 29.17 -9.03 2.67
C SER A 58 29.94 -7.79 3.14
N THR A 59 30.68 -7.92 4.21
CA THR A 59 31.48 -6.82 4.80
C THR A 59 32.93 -7.23 4.91
N THR A 60 33.82 -6.38 4.40
CA THR A 60 35.26 -6.55 4.51
C THR A 60 35.95 -5.19 4.68
N PHE A 61 37.27 -5.19 4.74
CA PHE A 61 38.07 -3.97 4.76
C PHE A 61 39.05 -3.97 3.59
N PHE A 62 39.30 -2.80 3.04
CA PHE A 62 40.31 -2.62 2.01
C PHE A 62 41.04 -1.31 2.23
N LYS A 63 42.13 -1.09 1.53
CA LYS A 63 42.97 0.10 1.68
C LYS A 63 43.09 0.83 0.35
N VAL A 64 42.80 2.13 0.38
CA VAL A 64 42.99 3.02 -0.76
C VAL A 64 43.80 4.24 -0.26
N GLU A 65 44.84 4.63 -0.97
CA GLU A 65 45.64 5.79 -0.65
C GLU A 65 46.09 5.85 0.86
N GLU A 66 46.55 4.76 1.41
CA GLU A 66 46.96 4.60 2.81
C GLU A 66 45.81 4.64 3.83
N LYS A 67 44.56 4.89 3.44
CA LYS A 67 43.37 4.87 4.31
C LYS A 67 42.66 3.54 4.25
N ALA A 68 42.34 2.98 5.43
CA ALA A 68 41.50 1.78 5.52
C ALA A 68 40.01 2.16 5.42
N HIS A 69 39.27 1.48 4.57
CA HIS A 69 37.83 1.64 4.40
C HIS A 69 37.11 0.35 4.72
N LYS A 70 35.94 0.46 5.33
CA LYS A 70 34.98 -0.64 5.44
C LYS A 70 34.24 -0.76 4.10
N LEU A 71 34.32 -1.92 3.48
CA LEU A 71 33.62 -2.21 2.22
C LEU A 71 32.40 -3.08 2.49
N ILE A 72 31.24 -2.59 2.08
CA ILE A 72 30.02 -3.35 2.04
C ILE A 72 29.72 -3.66 0.57
N THR A 73 29.75 -4.93 0.22
CA THR A 73 29.38 -5.42 -1.11
C THR A 73 27.96 -5.95 -1.10
N VAL A 74 27.20 -5.64 -2.15
CA VAL A 74 25.84 -6.09 -2.36
C VAL A 74 25.79 -6.92 -3.64
N GLY A 75 25.49 -8.20 -3.53
CA GLY A 75 25.42 -9.10 -4.67
C GLY A 75 24.30 -8.74 -5.63
N LEU A 76 24.60 -8.66 -6.92
CA LEU A 76 23.67 -8.32 -7.99
C LEU A 76 23.34 -9.52 -8.91
N GLY A 77 24.11 -10.62 -8.84
CA GLY A 77 23.96 -11.71 -9.78
C GLY A 77 24.25 -11.28 -11.23
N ASN A 78 23.43 -11.75 -12.17
CA ASN A 78 23.51 -11.37 -13.56
C ASN A 78 22.73 -10.06 -13.81
N THR A 79 23.42 -8.95 -14.02
CA THR A 79 22.80 -7.63 -14.19
C THR A 79 21.91 -7.48 -15.46
N LYS A 80 21.95 -8.44 -16.37
CA LYS A 80 21.06 -8.49 -17.55
C LYS A 80 19.66 -9.00 -17.22
N GLU A 81 19.49 -9.66 -16.08
CA GLU A 81 18.25 -10.32 -15.68
C GLU A 81 17.53 -9.60 -14.54
N LEU A 82 18.21 -8.67 -13.84
CA LEU A 82 17.65 -7.95 -12.71
C LEU A 82 16.35 -7.23 -13.06
N GLY A 83 15.29 -7.56 -12.33
CA GLY A 83 13.99 -6.92 -12.39
C GLY A 83 13.72 -5.98 -11.20
N TYR A 84 12.51 -5.44 -11.14
CA TYR A 84 12.07 -4.52 -10.08
C TYR A 84 12.22 -5.15 -8.68
N ASN A 85 11.69 -6.37 -8.47
CA ASN A 85 11.75 -7.08 -7.19
C ASN A 85 13.17 -7.45 -6.75
N ASP A 86 14.09 -7.65 -7.69
CA ASP A 86 15.48 -7.87 -7.32
C ASP A 86 16.06 -6.63 -6.65
N TYR A 87 15.75 -5.42 -7.16
CA TYR A 87 16.19 -4.17 -6.54
C TYR A 87 15.51 -3.89 -5.21
N LEU A 88 14.24 -4.24 -5.04
CA LEU A 88 13.59 -4.19 -3.71
C LEU A 88 14.37 -5.05 -2.70
N LYS A 89 14.73 -6.27 -3.08
CA LYS A 89 15.53 -7.18 -2.25
C LYS A 89 16.96 -6.67 -2.00
N ILE A 90 17.62 -6.16 -3.04
CA ILE A 90 18.99 -5.62 -2.98
C ILE A 90 19.05 -4.48 -1.96
N PHE A 91 18.24 -3.45 -2.14
CA PHE A 91 18.26 -2.29 -1.25
C PHE A 91 17.58 -2.56 0.09
N GLY A 92 16.54 -3.40 0.13
CA GLY A 92 15.93 -3.83 1.37
C GLY A 92 16.94 -4.50 2.31
N ASN A 93 17.68 -5.49 1.82
CA ASN A 93 18.72 -6.18 2.58
C ASN A 93 19.87 -5.24 2.97
N LEU A 94 20.24 -4.31 2.08
CA LEU A 94 21.26 -3.32 2.36
C LEU A 94 20.87 -2.44 3.57
N PHE A 95 19.70 -1.80 3.54
CA PHE A 95 19.29 -0.90 4.62
C PHE A 95 19.03 -1.65 5.93
N GLN A 96 18.51 -2.87 5.89
CA GLN A 96 18.41 -3.72 7.07
C GLN A 96 19.80 -4.03 7.67
N ALA A 97 20.80 -4.32 6.84
CA ALA A 97 22.17 -4.56 7.30
C ALA A 97 22.82 -3.31 7.90
N LEU A 98 22.62 -2.14 7.26
CA LEU A 98 23.11 -0.85 7.76
C LEU A 98 22.47 -0.50 9.12
N ASN A 99 21.13 -0.65 9.24
CA ASN A 99 20.41 -0.42 10.50
C ASN A 99 20.86 -1.40 11.60
N SER A 100 20.96 -2.69 11.30
CA SER A 100 21.39 -3.71 12.27
C SER A 100 22.81 -3.46 12.78
N SER A 101 23.69 -2.98 11.90
CA SER A 101 25.08 -2.62 12.23
C SER A 101 25.24 -1.22 12.79
N ARG A 102 24.13 -0.44 12.92
CA ARG A 102 24.11 0.94 13.38
C ARG A 102 25.10 1.85 12.63
N ILE A 103 25.23 1.65 11.32
CA ILE A 103 26.05 2.51 10.45
C ILE A 103 25.23 3.76 10.14
N THR A 104 25.73 4.92 10.54
CA THR A 104 25.03 6.20 10.42
C THR A 104 25.53 7.06 9.26
N GLU A 105 26.69 6.72 8.68
CA GLU A 105 27.28 7.43 7.55
C GLU A 105 27.92 6.43 6.58
N ALA A 106 27.65 6.59 5.29
CA ALA A 106 28.24 5.74 4.24
C ALA A 106 28.25 6.45 2.90
N SER A 107 29.18 6.04 2.01
CA SER A 107 29.19 6.40 0.60
C SER A 107 28.69 5.22 -0.25
N LEU A 108 27.72 5.45 -1.13
CA LEU A 108 27.21 4.47 -2.07
C LEU A 108 27.64 4.83 -3.51
N LEU A 109 28.31 3.90 -4.17
CA LEU A 109 28.70 4.06 -5.57
C LEU A 109 27.54 3.65 -6.49
N PHE A 110 26.64 4.57 -6.79
CA PHE A 110 25.38 4.29 -7.47
C PHE A 110 25.56 3.60 -8.82
N ASN A 111 26.54 4.00 -9.61
CA ASN A 111 26.82 3.41 -10.93
C ASN A 111 27.15 1.92 -10.87
N SER A 112 27.59 1.40 -9.70
CA SER A 112 27.82 -0.03 -9.52
C SER A 112 26.53 -0.88 -9.46
N PHE A 113 25.38 -0.24 -9.28
CA PHE A 113 24.07 -0.90 -9.20
C PHE A 113 23.27 -0.88 -10.52
N LYS A 114 23.80 -0.30 -11.58
CA LYS A 114 23.11 -0.24 -12.88
C LYS A 114 22.82 -1.62 -13.47
N SER A 115 21.73 -1.74 -14.21
CA SER A 115 21.36 -2.92 -14.98
C SER A 115 21.02 -2.55 -16.44
N GLN A 116 20.81 -3.58 -17.26
CA GLN A 116 20.40 -3.37 -18.65
C GLN A 116 18.87 -3.37 -18.84
N LYS A 117 18.13 -3.79 -17.83
CA LYS A 117 16.68 -4.04 -17.91
C LYS A 117 15.85 -3.01 -17.14
N VAL A 118 16.40 -2.44 -16.08
CA VAL A 118 15.72 -1.46 -15.23
C VAL A 118 16.41 -0.11 -15.39
N GLU A 119 15.63 0.92 -15.69
CA GLU A 119 16.13 2.28 -15.87
C GLU A 119 16.72 2.82 -14.56
N LYS A 120 17.73 3.68 -14.68
CA LYS A 120 18.44 4.23 -13.51
C LYS A 120 17.54 5.04 -12.58
N GLU A 121 16.56 5.72 -13.12
CA GLU A 121 15.55 6.49 -12.38
C GLU A 121 14.71 5.58 -11.49
N ILE A 122 14.32 4.41 -12.00
CA ILE A 122 13.57 3.40 -11.23
C ILE A 122 14.47 2.79 -10.14
N ILE A 123 15.74 2.51 -10.46
CA ILE A 123 16.70 2.01 -9.45
C ILE A 123 16.87 3.04 -8.32
N ALA A 124 16.98 4.32 -8.66
CA ALA A 124 17.11 5.41 -7.69
C ALA A 124 15.84 5.59 -6.86
N GLU A 125 14.66 5.47 -7.47
CA GLU A 125 13.37 5.50 -6.76
C GLU A 125 13.26 4.34 -5.76
N ILE A 126 13.62 3.11 -6.16
CA ILE A 126 13.63 1.95 -5.26
C ILE A 126 14.64 2.14 -4.12
N LEU A 127 15.80 2.75 -4.39
CA LEU A 127 16.78 3.09 -3.34
C LEU A 127 16.15 4.02 -2.29
N GLY A 128 15.49 5.09 -2.72
CA GLY A 128 14.76 6.00 -1.84
C GLY A 128 13.64 5.29 -1.08
N GLN A 129 12.84 4.49 -1.77
CA GLN A 129 11.73 3.73 -1.19
C GLN A 129 12.20 2.76 -0.11
N GLN A 130 13.22 1.95 -0.38
CA GLN A 130 13.70 0.95 0.56
C GLN A 130 14.46 1.53 1.74
N SER A 131 14.96 2.77 1.64
CA SER A 131 15.63 3.45 2.75
C SER A 131 14.75 3.62 4.01
N GLU A 132 13.43 3.64 3.82
CA GLU A 132 12.44 3.80 4.89
C GLU A 132 11.55 2.56 5.06
N GLN A 133 11.12 1.92 3.96
CA GLN A 133 10.21 0.77 4.05
C GLN A 133 10.85 -0.47 4.65
N SER A 134 12.12 -0.75 4.32
CA SER A 134 12.79 -1.97 4.77
C SER A 134 13.19 -1.96 6.25
N ILE A 135 13.25 -0.78 6.85
CA ILE A 135 13.58 -0.59 8.28
C ILE A 135 12.35 -0.19 9.10
N TYR A 136 11.18 -0.19 8.49
CA TYR A 136 9.92 0.11 9.17
C TYR A 136 9.74 -0.78 10.40
N HIS A 137 9.36 -0.18 11.51
CA HIS A 137 9.10 -0.87 12.76
C HIS A 137 8.00 -0.17 13.53
N PHE A 138 6.97 -0.92 13.92
CA PHE A 138 5.87 -0.42 14.73
C PHE A 138 6.01 -0.88 16.19
N ASP A 139 6.40 0.02 17.07
CA ASP A 139 6.53 -0.23 18.52
C ASP A 139 5.83 0.83 19.37
N GLY A 140 4.88 1.56 18.78
CA GLY A 140 4.21 2.71 19.38
C GLY A 140 3.62 2.45 20.78
N TYR A 141 3.24 1.21 21.07
CA TYR A 141 2.60 0.78 22.34
C TYR A 141 3.53 -0.03 23.26
N LYS A 142 4.80 -0.24 22.88
CA LYS A 142 5.79 -0.88 23.76
C LYS A 142 6.32 0.11 24.79
N THR A 143 6.59 -0.39 26.00
CA THR A 143 7.23 0.40 27.08
C THR A 143 8.65 0.79 26.67
N ASN A 144 9.41 -0.15 26.10
CA ASN A 144 10.75 0.07 25.59
C ASN A 144 10.68 0.20 24.07
N LYS A 145 10.77 1.43 23.58
CA LYS A 145 10.81 1.72 22.14
C LYS A 145 12.21 1.58 21.57
N SER A 146 12.28 1.18 20.31
CA SER A 146 13.54 1.16 19.56
C SER A 146 14.10 2.58 19.40
N ALA A 147 15.42 2.72 19.51
CA ALA A 147 16.03 4.01 19.23
C ALA A 147 15.89 4.36 17.74
N PRO A 148 15.53 5.60 17.40
CA PRO A 148 15.45 6.03 16.01
C PRO A 148 16.79 5.77 15.29
N TYR A 149 16.69 5.29 14.05
CA TYR A 149 17.85 5.13 13.18
C TYR A 149 17.87 6.24 12.14
N GLN A 150 19.00 6.88 11.98
CA GLN A 150 19.23 7.92 10.97
C GLN A 150 20.49 7.60 10.20
N LEU A 151 20.40 7.66 8.87
CA LEU A 151 21.48 7.41 7.95
C LEU A 151 21.71 8.66 7.08
N THR A 152 22.96 9.10 7.02
CA THR A 152 23.44 10.02 5.98
C THR A 152 24.13 9.18 4.91
N LEU A 153 23.56 9.16 3.72
CA LEU A 153 24.07 8.40 2.57
C LEU A 153 24.60 9.38 1.52
N GLU A 154 25.91 9.36 1.31
CA GLU A 154 26.55 10.08 0.22
C GLU A 154 26.49 9.19 -1.04
N ILE A 155 25.79 9.65 -2.06
CA ILE A 155 25.53 8.88 -3.29
C ILE A 155 26.44 9.42 -4.38
N HIS A 156 27.46 8.65 -4.75
CA HIS A 156 28.40 8.99 -5.81
C HIS A 156 27.87 8.53 -7.18
N THR A 157 27.67 9.52 -8.05
CA THR A 157 27.15 9.28 -9.42
C THR A 157 27.54 10.45 -10.33
N GLU A 158 27.63 10.18 -11.62
CA GLU A 158 27.75 11.19 -12.66
C GLU A 158 26.37 11.63 -13.21
N GLU A 159 25.29 11.04 -12.69
CA GLU A 159 23.92 11.26 -13.15
C GLU A 159 23.25 12.39 -12.35
N ASP A 160 22.92 13.49 -13.02
CA ASP A 160 22.38 14.69 -12.34
C ASP A 160 20.90 14.57 -11.94
N ASP A 161 20.15 13.61 -12.51
CA ASP A 161 18.70 13.55 -12.44
C ASP A 161 18.15 12.53 -11.43
N ILE A 162 19.00 11.71 -10.76
CA ILE A 162 18.53 10.69 -9.81
C ILE A 162 18.05 11.25 -8.48
N ALA A 163 18.42 12.48 -8.11
CA ALA A 163 18.00 13.08 -6.85
C ALA A 163 16.48 13.12 -6.71
N LYS A 164 15.78 13.53 -7.79
CA LYS A 164 14.33 13.60 -7.81
C LYS A 164 13.68 12.21 -7.70
N SER A 165 14.28 11.20 -8.33
CA SER A 165 13.80 9.82 -8.24
C SER A 165 13.93 9.26 -6.81
N ILE A 166 15.03 9.56 -6.12
CA ILE A 166 15.21 9.19 -4.71
C ILE A 166 14.15 9.86 -3.83
N GLU A 167 13.92 11.17 -4.00
CA GLU A 167 12.87 11.90 -3.28
C GLU A 167 11.47 11.31 -3.54
N ASN A 168 11.18 10.92 -4.78
CA ASN A 168 9.92 10.26 -5.14
C ASN A 168 9.78 8.92 -4.39
N GLY A 169 10.85 8.12 -4.35
CA GLY A 169 10.87 6.87 -3.58
C GLY A 169 10.66 7.08 -2.08
N GLU A 170 11.28 8.11 -1.49
CA GLU A 170 11.05 8.47 -0.09
C GLU A 170 9.60 8.91 0.18
N ALA A 171 8.99 9.65 -0.76
CA ALA A 171 7.58 10.05 -0.67
C ALA A 171 6.64 8.83 -0.73
N ILE A 172 6.90 7.88 -1.63
CA ILE A 172 6.16 6.61 -1.71
C ILE A 172 6.32 5.81 -0.40
N ALA A 173 7.55 5.72 0.11
CA ALA A 173 7.83 5.01 1.37
C ALA A 173 7.07 5.63 2.56
N THR A 174 7.04 6.94 2.65
CA THR A 174 6.29 7.67 3.69
C THR A 174 4.80 7.33 3.62
N ALA A 175 4.23 7.31 2.43
CA ALA A 175 2.82 6.97 2.20
C ALA A 175 2.49 5.51 2.56
N VAL A 176 3.36 4.58 2.18
CA VAL A 176 3.22 3.15 2.54
C VAL A 176 3.34 2.95 4.05
N ASN A 177 4.32 3.59 4.70
CA ASN A 177 4.51 3.48 6.14
C ASN A 177 3.35 4.12 6.92
N LEU A 178 2.75 5.20 6.42
CA LEU A 178 1.52 5.78 6.97
C LEU A 178 0.36 4.77 6.95
N ALA A 179 0.17 4.06 5.83
CA ALA A 179 -0.85 3.02 5.73
C ALA A 179 -0.58 1.87 6.71
N ARG A 180 0.69 1.45 6.85
CA ARG A 180 1.11 0.44 7.84
C ARG A 180 0.87 0.88 9.28
N ASP A 181 1.15 2.14 9.59
CA ASP A 181 0.92 2.71 10.93
C ASP A 181 -0.55 2.60 11.30
N TYR A 182 -1.47 3.03 10.42
CA TYR A 182 -2.91 2.91 10.67
C TYR A 182 -3.33 1.45 10.86
N GLY A 183 -2.91 0.54 9.98
CA GLY A 183 -3.23 -0.89 10.09
C GLY A 183 -2.70 -1.54 11.38
N ASN A 184 -1.59 -1.03 11.93
CA ASN A 184 -0.98 -1.61 13.12
C ASN A 184 -1.56 -1.08 14.44
N ILE A 185 -2.32 0.01 14.44
CA ILE A 185 -2.95 0.53 15.66
C ILE A 185 -3.94 -0.51 16.22
N PRO A 186 -3.87 -0.84 17.53
CA PRO A 186 -4.81 -1.77 18.16
C PRO A 186 -6.25 -1.25 18.11
N PRO A 187 -7.27 -2.13 17.91
CA PRO A 187 -8.64 -1.71 17.65
C PRO A 187 -9.35 -1.08 18.87
N ASN A 188 -8.87 -1.32 20.09
CA ASN A 188 -9.35 -0.60 21.26
C ASN A 188 -8.95 0.88 21.28
N ILE A 189 -8.05 1.28 20.41
CA ILE A 189 -7.57 2.66 20.21
C ILE A 189 -8.09 3.20 18.87
N LEU A 190 -7.91 2.47 17.77
CA LEU A 190 -8.41 2.87 16.46
C LEU A 190 -9.92 2.67 16.33
N THR A 191 -10.70 3.49 17.03
CA THR A 191 -12.14 3.57 16.82
C THR A 191 -12.46 4.43 15.59
N PRO A 192 -13.65 4.35 14.96
CA PRO A 192 -14.00 5.18 13.82
C PRO A 192 -13.81 6.68 14.07
N ALA A 193 -14.14 7.16 15.27
CA ALA A 193 -13.98 8.56 15.65
C ALA A 193 -12.49 8.96 15.75
N TYR A 194 -11.67 8.14 16.43
CA TYR A 194 -10.23 8.41 16.55
C TYR A 194 -9.51 8.28 15.20
N TYR A 195 -9.96 7.35 14.34
CA TYR A 195 -9.44 7.24 12.98
C TYR A 195 -9.69 8.51 12.18
N ALA A 196 -10.90 9.08 12.27
CA ALA A 196 -11.23 10.36 11.64
C ALA A 196 -10.34 11.51 12.15
N GLU A 197 -10.13 11.58 13.48
CA GLU A 197 -9.22 12.57 14.10
C GLU A 197 -7.76 12.42 13.61
N LEU A 198 -7.25 11.19 13.52
CA LEU A 198 -5.91 10.94 13.01
C LEU A 198 -5.75 11.40 11.57
N ILE A 199 -6.76 11.14 10.71
CA ILE A 199 -6.75 11.55 9.31
C ILE A 199 -6.81 13.09 9.21
N GLU A 200 -7.68 13.74 9.97
CA GLU A 200 -7.77 15.19 10.00
C GLU A 200 -6.42 15.81 10.41
N ASN A 201 -5.79 15.29 11.47
CA ASN A 201 -4.47 15.75 11.92
C ASN A 201 -3.36 15.50 10.89
N GLN A 202 -3.40 14.36 10.16
CA GLN A 202 -2.42 14.03 9.12
C GLN A 202 -2.41 15.06 7.99
N PHE A 203 -3.58 15.54 7.60
CA PHE A 203 -3.73 16.46 6.48
C PHE A 203 -3.91 17.92 6.90
N ASN A 204 -3.86 18.21 8.20
CA ASN A 204 -3.87 19.59 8.68
C ASN A 204 -2.69 20.37 8.08
N ASP A 205 -2.94 21.63 7.71
CA ASP A 205 -1.95 22.51 7.07
C ASP A 205 -1.39 21.97 5.72
N THR A 206 -2.11 21.05 5.06
CA THR A 206 -1.78 20.56 3.73
C THR A 206 -2.79 21.06 2.67
N ASN A 207 -2.59 20.68 1.41
CA ASN A 207 -3.52 20.94 0.32
C ASN A 207 -4.58 19.83 0.12
N VAL A 208 -4.75 18.94 1.10
CA VAL A 208 -5.83 17.94 1.13
C VAL A 208 -6.92 18.45 2.08
N PHE A 209 -8.13 18.56 1.57
CA PHE A 209 -9.27 18.99 2.35
C PHE A 209 -9.98 17.77 2.96
N VAL A 210 -10.28 17.82 4.26
CA VAL A 210 -10.93 16.71 5.00
C VAL A 210 -12.33 17.15 5.43
N ASP A 211 -13.35 16.33 5.13
CA ASP A 211 -14.73 16.45 5.61
C ASP A 211 -15.13 15.17 6.35
N ILE A 212 -15.73 15.30 7.53
CA ILE A 212 -16.09 14.17 8.39
C ILE A 212 -17.59 14.23 8.70
N LYS A 213 -18.29 13.15 8.33
CA LYS A 213 -19.68 12.93 8.74
C LYS A 213 -19.72 11.96 9.92
N ASP A 214 -20.32 12.39 11.01
CA ASP A 214 -20.56 11.55 12.18
C ASP A 214 -21.84 10.70 12.03
N ASP A 215 -22.10 9.81 12.97
CA ASP A 215 -23.24 8.91 12.93
C ASP A 215 -24.60 9.62 12.87
N GLU A 216 -24.77 10.73 13.57
CA GLU A 216 -26.01 11.51 13.52
C GLU A 216 -26.23 12.09 12.11
N THR A 217 -25.17 12.62 11.51
CA THR A 217 -25.20 13.15 10.14
C THR A 217 -25.47 12.02 9.14
N LEU A 218 -24.83 10.85 9.30
CA LEU A 218 -25.04 9.70 8.42
C LEU A 218 -26.49 9.21 8.43
N GLN A 219 -27.10 9.10 9.61
CA GLN A 219 -28.51 8.73 9.73
C GLN A 219 -29.41 9.75 9.05
N LYS A 220 -29.17 11.03 9.30
CA LYS A 220 -29.96 12.15 8.75
C LYS A 220 -29.87 12.24 7.23
N GLU A 221 -28.70 11.92 6.65
CA GLU A 221 -28.46 11.96 5.21
C GLU A 221 -28.80 10.65 4.51
N GLY A 222 -29.16 9.58 5.24
CA GLY A 222 -29.67 8.32 4.69
C GLY A 222 -28.59 7.27 4.39
N PHE A 223 -27.40 7.32 5.01
CA PHE A 223 -26.36 6.30 4.92
C PHE A 223 -26.76 5.04 5.72
N GLY A 224 -27.82 4.37 5.28
CA GLY A 224 -28.46 3.32 6.08
C GLY A 224 -27.63 2.05 6.21
N LEU A 225 -26.78 1.71 5.23
CA LEU A 225 -25.94 0.51 5.32
C LEU A 225 -24.73 0.73 6.22
N ILE A 226 -24.08 1.89 6.15
CA ILE A 226 -22.95 2.24 7.04
C ILE A 226 -23.45 2.32 8.49
N HIS A 227 -24.58 2.99 8.71
CA HIS A 227 -25.21 3.06 10.04
C HIS A 227 -25.59 1.67 10.55
N ALA A 228 -26.18 0.80 9.71
CA ALA A 228 -26.58 -0.56 10.12
C ALA A 228 -25.40 -1.39 10.63
N VAL A 229 -24.24 -1.30 9.96
CA VAL A 229 -23.02 -1.99 10.42
C VAL A 229 -22.51 -1.40 11.73
N GLY A 230 -22.43 -0.07 11.85
CA GLY A 230 -21.79 0.61 12.97
C GLY A 230 -22.65 0.72 14.24
N LYS A 231 -23.98 0.64 14.14
CA LYS A 231 -24.89 0.86 15.29
C LYS A 231 -24.75 -0.18 16.41
N GLY A 232 -24.15 -1.34 16.12
CA GLY A 232 -23.82 -2.37 17.10
C GLY A 232 -22.61 -2.04 17.98
N SER A 233 -21.93 -0.93 17.74
CA SER A 233 -20.82 -0.45 18.56
C SER A 233 -21.20 0.83 19.31
N LYS A 234 -20.62 1.02 20.50
CA LYS A 234 -20.67 2.33 21.20
C LYS A 234 -19.90 3.42 20.43
N ASN A 235 -19.02 3.03 19.52
CA ASN A 235 -18.21 3.91 18.69
C ASN A 235 -18.93 4.07 17.34
N GLY A 236 -19.81 5.06 17.21
CA GLY A 236 -20.59 5.28 15.99
C GLY A 236 -19.73 5.43 14.73
N PRO A 237 -20.26 5.03 13.57
CA PRO A 237 -19.54 5.08 12.30
C PRO A 237 -19.19 6.51 11.85
N ARG A 238 -18.27 6.60 10.89
CA ARG A 238 -17.84 7.84 10.23
C ARG A 238 -17.72 7.64 8.73
N VAL A 239 -18.07 8.65 7.96
CA VAL A 239 -17.61 8.79 6.57
C VAL A 239 -16.64 9.96 6.52
N ILE A 240 -15.43 9.67 6.04
CA ILE A 240 -14.36 10.66 5.94
C ILE A 240 -14.05 10.87 4.46
N THR A 241 -14.21 12.11 4.00
CA THR A 241 -13.95 12.49 2.61
C THR A 241 -12.67 13.32 2.54
N LEU A 242 -11.75 12.92 1.68
CA LEU A 242 -10.47 13.56 1.42
C LEU A 242 -10.47 14.13 0.01
N THR A 243 -10.24 15.42 -0.17
CA THR A 243 -10.20 16.05 -1.50
C THR A 243 -8.80 16.60 -1.78
N TYR A 244 -8.15 16.07 -2.79
CA TYR A 244 -6.88 16.56 -3.32
C TYR A 244 -7.10 17.16 -4.71
N ASN A 245 -6.79 18.44 -4.86
CA ASN A 245 -6.94 19.20 -6.11
C ASN A 245 -5.57 19.53 -6.71
N GLY A 246 -4.88 18.52 -7.25
CA GLY A 246 -3.59 18.69 -7.93
C GLY A 246 -3.72 18.91 -9.44
N GLY A 247 -4.87 18.58 -10.02
CA GLY A 247 -5.18 18.73 -11.44
C GLY A 247 -5.73 20.11 -11.80
N LYS A 248 -6.24 20.23 -13.02
CA LYS A 248 -6.85 21.49 -13.47
C LYS A 248 -8.20 21.71 -12.80
N PRO A 249 -8.55 22.97 -12.47
CA PRO A 249 -9.86 23.29 -11.96
C PRO A 249 -10.99 22.86 -12.92
N GLY A 250 -12.00 22.16 -12.40
CA GLY A 250 -13.14 21.68 -13.17
C GLY A 250 -12.93 20.34 -13.91
N GLU A 251 -11.76 19.72 -13.82
CA GLU A 251 -11.59 18.33 -14.24
C GLU A 251 -12.21 17.38 -13.20
N ASN A 252 -12.96 16.39 -13.69
CA ASN A 252 -13.58 15.38 -12.84
C ASN A 252 -12.54 14.57 -12.08
N PRO A 253 -12.73 14.25 -10.80
CA PRO A 253 -11.76 13.51 -10.00
C PRO A 253 -11.73 12.01 -10.34
N ILE A 254 -10.69 11.35 -9.85
CA ILE A 254 -10.67 9.92 -9.59
C ILE A 254 -11.21 9.72 -8.18
N ALA A 255 -12.21 8.85 -7.99
CA ALA A 255 -12.68 8.49 -6.67
C ALA A 255 -11.97 7.23 -6.17
N LEU A 256 -11.40 7.30 -4.96
CA LEU A 256 -10.79 6.19 -4.24
C LEU A 256 -11.65 5.90 -3.02
N VAL A 257 -12.23 4.70 -2.95
CA VAL A 257 -13.10 4.30 -1.84
C VAL A 257 -12.44 3.22 -1.02
N GLY A 258 -12.40 3.38 0.31
CA GLY A 258 -11.72 2.45 1.20
C GLY A 258 -12.63 1.81 2.24
N LYS A 259 -12.62 0.47 2.34
CA LYS A 259 -13.21 -0.24 3.48
C LYS A 259 -12.45 0.14 4.73
N GLY A 260 -13.17 0.66 5.74
CA GLY A 260 -12.62 1.17 6.99
C GLY A 260 -13.18 0.49 8.22
N ILE A 261 -13.37 -0.85 8.19
CA ILE A 261 -13.86 -1.59 9.37
C ILE A 261 -12.74 -1.69 10.40
N THR A 262 -12.79 -0.83 11.43
CA THR A 262 -11.73 -0.73 12.44
C THR A 262 -11.61 -1.96 13.32
N TYR A 263 -12.70 -2.74 13.46
CA TYR A 263 -12.70 -4.10 13.96
C TYR A 263 -13.92 -4.86 13.46
N ASP A 264 -13.73 -6.12 13.04
CA ASP A 264 -14.78 -7.00 12.58
C ASP A 264 -14.91 -8.27 13.45
N SER A 265 -15.96 -8.34 14.27
CA SER A 265 -16.30 -9.54 15.02
C SER A 265 -17.14 -10.55 14.21
N GLY A 266 -17.63 -10.15 13.03
CA GLY A 266 -18.67 -10.85 12.27
C GLY A 266 -20.09 -10.48 12.70
N GLY A 267 -20.27 -9.69 13.76
CA GLY A 267 -21.59 -9.41 14.32
C GLY A 267 -22.28 -10.67 14.83
N TYR A 268 -23.60 -10.80 14.66
CA TYR A 268 -24.33 -12.02 15.07
C TYR A 268 -23.95 -13.26 14.25
N SER A 269 -23.40 -13.12 13.05
CA SER A 269 -22.70 -14.18 12.32
C SER A 269 -21.26 -14.30 12.79
N ILE A 270 -21.07 -14.52 14.09
CA ILE A 270 -19.81 -14.36 14.84
C ILE A 270 -18.66 -15.19 14.26
N LYS A 271 -17.50 -14.57 14.08
CA LYS A 271 -16.28 -15.25 13.64
C LYS A 271 -15.78 -16.25 14.68
N SER A 272 -15.05 -17.26 14.25
CA SER A 272 -14.35 -18.16 15.16
C SER A 272 -13.28 -17.40 15.97
N LYS A 273 -12.80 -17.99 17.07
CA LYS A 273 -11.73 -17.41 17.90
C LYS A 273 -10.48 -17.06 17.08
N THR A 274 -10.10 -17.92 16.16
CA THR A 274 -8.95 -17.71 15.27
C THR A 274 -9.28 -16.72 14.14
N GLY A 275 -10.52 -16.73 13.63
CA GLY A 275 -10.96 -15.80 12.59
C GLY A 275 -11.12 -14.35 13.07
N MET A 276 -11.21 -14.12 14.41
CA MET A 276 -11.21 -12.76 14.97
C MET A 276 -9.82 -12.17 15.15
N GLN A 277 -8.78 -13.00 15.18
CA GLN A 277 -7.41 -12.52 15.25
C GLN A 277 -7.09 -11.77 13.97
N THR A 278 -6.30 -10.71 14.10
CA THR A 278 -5.91 -9.84 12.98
C THR A 278 -7.02 -8.97 12.35
N MET A 279 -8.28 -9.08 12.83
CA MET A 279 -9.38 -8.24 12.33
C MET A 279 -9.23 -6.74 12.58
N LYS A 280 -8.17 -6.30 13.25
CA LYS A 280 -7.71 -4.91 13.24
C LYS A 280 -7.29 -4.44 11.84
N PHE A 281 -6.90 -5.36 10.94
CA PHE A 281 -6.50 -5.06 9.58
C PHE A 281 -7.68 -4.90 8.60
N ASP A 282 -8.90 -5.07 9.07
CA ASP A 282 -10.09 -4.99 8.21
C ASP A 282 -10.43 -3.55 7.74
N MET A 283 -9.59 -2.62 8.09
CA MET A 283 -9.58 -1.24 7.64
C MET A 283 -8.43 -0.91 6.66
N CYS A 284 -7.61 -1.89 6.27
CA CYS A 284 -6.45 -1.64 5.40
C CYS A 284 -6.83 -1.14 4.00
N GLY A 285 -8.04 -1.42 3.52
CA GLY A 285 -8.54 -0.79 2.30
C GLY A 285 -8.54 0.74 2.39
N SER A 286 -9.05 1.28 3.49
CA SER A 286 -9.02 2.73 3.75
C SER A 286 -7.61 3.26 4.03
N ALA A 287 -6.78 2.51 4.74
CA ALA A 287 -5.39 2.91 4.99
C ALA A 287 -4.61 3.06 3.67
N ASN A 288 -4.84 2.17 2.69
CA ASN A 288 -4.26 2.29 1.35
C ASN A 288 -4.76 3.55 0.62
N VAL A 289 -6.06 3.87 0.70
CA VAL A 289 -6.62 5.10 0.11
C VAL A 289 -5.93 6.34 0.70
N ILE A 290 -5.75 6.40 2.02
CA ILE A 290 -5.05 7.50 2.69
C ILE A 290 -3.59 7.58 2.22
N GLY A 291 -2.89 6.44 2.15
CA GLY A 291 -1.53 6.36 1.64
C GLY A 291 -1.42 6.86 0.20
N MET A 292 -2.33 6.45 -0.70
CA MET A 292 -2.35 6.91 -2.09
C MET A 292 -2.55 8.43 -2.21
N ILE A 293 -3.42 9.03 -1.39
CA ILE A 293 -3.64 10.48 -1.37
C ILE A 293 -2.39 11.20 -0.83
N GLU A 294 -1.76 10.65 0.21
CA GLU A 294 -0.50 11.20 0.74
C GLU A 294 0.62 11.13 -0.30
N ALA A 295 0.76 10.01 -1.02
CA ALA A 295 1.72 9.88 -2.12
C ALA A 295 1.42 10.89 -3.24
N ALA A 296 0.17 11.01 -3.68
CA ALA A 296 -0.24 11.96 -4.71
C ALA A 296 0.10 13.41 -4.33
N ARG A 297 -0.13 13.77 -3.06
CA ARG A 297 0.18 15.09 -2.50
C ARG A 297 1.70 15.34 -2.47
N GLN A 298 2.49 14.42 -1.93
CA GLN A 298 3.94 14.58 -1.83
C GLN A 298 4.64 14.61 -3.18
N LEU A 299 4.16 13.78 -4.11
CA LEU A 299 4.65 13.75 -5.50
C LEU A 299 4.11 14.90 -6.35
N ALA A 300 3.22 15.74 -5.79
CA ALA A 300 2.53 16.83 -6.49
C ALA A 300 1.90 16.37 -7.81
N LEU A 301 1.22 15.22 -7.81
CA LEU A 301 0.62 14.66 -9.02
C LEU A 301 -0.46 15.60 -9.58
N PRO A 302 -0.48 15.86 -10.90
CA PRO A 302 -1.45 16.76 -11.52
C PRO A 302 -2.81 16.06 -11.73
N LEU A 303 -3.42 15.59 -10.64
CA LEU A 303 -4.69 14.84 -10.61
C LEU A 303 -5.63 15.44 -9.57
N ASN A 304 -6.94 15.39 -9.85
CA ASN A 304 -7.97 15.62 -8.85
C ASN A 304 -8.40 14.26 -8.31
N ILE A 305 -8.37 14.12 -6.98
CA ILE A 305 -8.68 12.85 -6.30
C ILE A 305 -9.69 13.14 -5.18
N VAL A 306 -10.71 12.31 -5.06
CA VAL A 306 -11.58 12.26 -3.89
C VAL A 306 -11.44 10.89 -3.23
N GLY A 307 -10.97 10.87 -1.97
CA GLY A 307 -10.94 9.67 -1.14
C GLY A 307 -12.17 9.60 -0.26
N ILE A 308 -12.80 8.44 -0.14
CA ILE A 308 -13.96 8.21 0.71
C ILE A 308 -13.70 7.00 1.58
N ILE A 309 -13.73 7.20 2.88
CA ILE A 309 -13.47 6.15 3.87
C ILE A 309 -14.73 5.89 4.65
N ALA A 310 -15.24 4.66 4.55
CA ALA A 310 -16.38 4.18 5.32
C ALA A 310 -15.89 3.48 6.59
N ALA A 311 -15.76 4.23 7.69
CA ALA A 311 -15.24 3.74 8.96
C ALA A 311 -16.37 3.27 9.88
N ALA A 312 -16.33 2.01 10.31
CA ALA A 312 -17.29 1.42 11.24
C ALA A 312 -16.65 0.30 12.10
N GLU A 313 -17.28 -0.09 13.20
CA GLU A 313 -16.98 -1.32 13.95
C GLU A 313 -18.16 -2.29 13.84
N ASN A 314 -17.90 -3.53 13.41
CA ASN A 314 -18.92 -4.58 13.38
C ASN A 314 -18.90 -5.37 14.69
N MET A 315 -19.79 -5.00 15.60
CA MET A 315 -19.83 -5.52 16.97
C MET A 315 -21.17 -6.16 17.31
N VAL A 316 -21.24 -6.84 18.44
CA VAL A 316 -22.44 -7.52 18.96
C VAL A 316 -22.97 -6.77 20.19
N ASN A 317 -24.17 -6.25 20.07
CA ASN A 317 -24.97 -5.74 21.19
C ASN A 317 -26.48 -5.83 20.85
N GLU A 318 -27.33 -5.30 21.70
CA GLU A 318 -28.79 -5.31 21.53
C GLU A 318 -29.30 -4.52 20.31
N GLU A 319 -28.51 -3.55 19.81
CA GLU A 319 -28.86 -2.72 18.64
C GLU A 319 -28.25 -3.21 17.33
N ALA A 320 -27.28 -4.16 17.40
CA ALA A 320 -26.57 -4.65 16.25
C ALA A 320 -27.51 -5.24 15.18
N MET A 321 -27.14 -5.09 13.92
CA MET A 321 -27.84 -5.75 12.81
C MET A 321 -27.84 -7.26 12.96
N LYS A 322 -28.92 -7.90 12.52
CA LYS A 322 -29.14 -9.34 12.61
C LYS A 322 -29.40 -9.93 11.23
N PRO A 323 -29.11 -11.21 11.02
CA PRO A 323 -29.65 -11.92 9.88
C PRO A 323 -31.18 -11.73 9.78
N ASP A 324 -31.67 -11.57 8.55
CA ASP A 324 -33.06 -11.27 8.16
C ASP A 324 -33.50 -9.80 8.40
N ASP A 325 -32.64 -8.94 8.94
CA ASP A 325 -32.91 -7.50 8.95
C ASP A 325 -32.88 -6.91 7.51
N VAL A 326 -33.69 -5.89 7.27
CA VAL A 326 -33.71 -5.12 6.02
C VAL A 326 -33.36 -3.66 6.30
N TYR A 327 -32.39 -3.12 5.57
CA TYR A 327 -31.96 -1.72 5.66
C TYR A 327 -32.09 -1.04 4.31
N THR A 328 -32.31 0.26 4.33
CA THR A 328 -32.35 1.09 3.12
C THR A 328 -30.97 1.70 2.88
N ALA A 329 -30.36 1.42 1.74
CA ALA A 329 -29.11 2.00 1.29
C ALA A 329 -29.25 3.51 0.99
N LEU A 330 -28.13 4.23 0.89
CA LEU A 330 -28.10 5.62 0.43
C LEU A 330 -28.69 5.80 -0.98
N SER A 331 -28.65 4.74 -1.82
CA SER A 331 -29.31 4.71 -3.13
C SER A 331 -30.84 4.72 -3.07
N GLY A 332 -31.43 4.44 -1.90
CA GLY A 332 -32.86 4.25 -1.69
C GLY A 332 -33.32 2.80 -1.86
N GLU A 333 -32.47 1.89 -2.36
CA GLU A 333 -32.79 0.46 -2.48
C GLU A 333 -32.72 -0.23 -1.11
N SER A 334 -33.60 -1.22 -0.91
CA SER A 334 -33.62 -2.06 0.28
C SER A 334 -32.66 -3.23 0.16
N VAL A 335 -31.97 -3.56 1.25
CA VAL A 335 -30.99 -4.65 1.33
C VAL A 335 -31.33 -5.58 2.49
N GLU A 336 -31.56 -6.84 2.19
CA GLU A 336 -31.71 -7.92 3.18
C GLU A 336 -30.32 -8.40 3.63
N VAL A 337 -30.08 -8.43 4.94
CA VAL A 337 -28.84 -8.89 5.55
C VAL A 337 -29.01 -10.37 5.89
N LEU A 338 -28.44 -11.28 5.09
CA LEU A 338 -28.41 -12.73 5.41
C LEU A 338 -27.19 -13.14 6.24
N ASN A 339 -26.14 -12.32 6.22
CA ASN A 339 -24.92 -12.60 6.96
C ASN A 339 -24.31 -11.27 7.45
N THR A 340 -24.20 -11.10 8.76
CA THR A 340 -23.63 -9.89 9.34
C THR A 340 -22.10 -9.85 9.24
N ASP A 341 -21.42 -10.94 8.89
CA ASP A 341 -19.99 -11.04 8.53
C ASP A 341 -19.75 -10.70 7.04
N ALA A 342 -20.73 -10.15 6.39
CA ALA A 342 -20.65 -9.56 5.05
C ALA A 342 -20.93 -8.04 5.10
N GLU A 343 -20.38 -7.39 6.10
CA GLU A 343 -20.54 -5.97 6.47
C GLU A 343 -19.75 -5.03 5.56
N GLY A 344 -18.55 -5.45 5.13
CA GLY A 344 -17.67 -4.63 4.30
C GLY A 344 -18.31 -4.19 3.01
N ARG A 345 -19.05 -5.07 2.34
CA ARG A 345 -19.79 -4.71 1.12
C ARG A 345 -20.97 -3.78 1.40
N LEU A 346 -21.54 -3.80 2.60
CA LEU A 346 -22.60 -2.88 2.99
C LEU A 346 -22.05 -1.46 3.13
N VAL A 347 -20.98 -1.28 3.89
CA VAL A 347 -20.37 0.06 4.04
C VAL A 347 -19.82 0.58 2.72
N LEU A 348 -19.26 -0.29 1.86
CA LEU A 348 -18.81 0.08 0.52
C LEU A 348 -19.97 0.41 -0.41
N GLY A 349 -21.13 -0.23 -0.29
CA GLY A 349 -22.32 0.08 -1.08
C GLY A 349 -22.71 1.56 -0.95
N ASP A 350 -22.89 2.03 0.29
CA ASP A 350 -23.18 3.45 0.54
C ASP A 350 -22.03 4.38 0.11
N ALA A 351 -20.77 4.00 0.37
CA ALA A 351 -19.62 4.83 0.03
C ALA A 351 -19.39 4.96 -1.48
N VAL A 352 -19.54 3.88 -2.24
CA VAL A 352 -19.44 3.87 -3.70
C VAL A 352 -20.60 4.68 -4.33
N PHE A 353 -21.82 4.52 -3.80
CA PHE A 353 -22.93 5.35 -4.24
C PHE A 353 -22.68 6.83 -3.95
N TYR A 354 -22.19 7.17 -2.76
CA TYR A 354 -21.83 8.54 -2.37
C TYR A 354 -20.74 9.13 -3.28
N ALA A 355 -19.80 8.33 -3.75
CA ALA A 355 -18.73 8.77 -4.65
C ALA A 355 -19.27 9.40 -5.94
N ASN A 356 -20.44 8.94 -6.44
CA ASN A 356 -21.05 9.49 -7.66
C ASN A 356 -21.44 10.97 -7.54
N GLN A 357 -21.63 11.50 -6.33
CA GLN A 357 -21.94 12.93 -6.11
C GLN A 357 -20.78 13.84 -6.54
N PHE A 358 -19.56 13.34 -6.58
CA PHE A 358 -18.37 14.06 -7.02
C PHE A 358 -18.16 13.97 -8.54
N GLN A 359 -19.03 13.28 -9.26
CA GLN A 359 -18.97 13.07 -10.72
C GLN A 359 -17.60 12.53 -11.19
N PRO A 360 -17.07 11.45 -10.57
CA PRO A 360 -15.75 10.98 -10.89
C PRO A 360 -15.69 10.37 -12.30
N ASN A 361 -14.50 10.42 -12.93
CA ASN A 361 -14.23 9.70 -14.18
C ASN A 361 -14.26 8.19 -13.98
N ILE A 362 -13.87 7.74 -12.80
CA ILE A 362 -13.81 6.35 -12.39
C ILE A 362 -13.85 6.25 -10.86
N ILE A 363 -14.40 5.16 -10.35
CA ILE A 363 -14.33 4.78 -8.94
C ILE A 363 -13.41 3.56 -8.82
N LEU A 364 -12.46 3.61 -7.90
CA LEU A 364 -11.61 2.48 -7.50
C LEU A 364 -11.88 2.20 -6.03
N ASP A 365 -12.37 1.02 -5.67
CA ASP A 365 -12.51 0.66 -4.27
C ASP A 365 -11.50 -0.39 -3.83
N PHE A 366 -11.08 -0.29 -2.58
CA PHE A 366 -10.05 -1.12 -1.96
C PHE A 366 -10.60 -1.73 -0.67
N ALA A 367 -10.55 -3.05 -0.56
CA ALA A 367 -11.11 -3.72 0.59
C ALA A 367 -10.43 -5.04 0.93
N THR A 368 -10.22 -5.29 2.21
CA THR A 368 -10.03 -6.61 2.80
C THR A 368 -11.42 -7.26 2.92
N LEU A 369 -11.92 -7.87 1.82
CA LEU A 369 -13.35 -8.11 1.70
C LEU A 369 -13.78 -9.56 2.00
N THR A 370 -13.08 -10.55 1.45
CA THR A 370 -13.52 -11.95 1.59
C THR A 370 -12.38 -12.94 1.35
N GLY A 371 -12.22 -13.89 2.27
CA GLY A 371 -11.32 -15.04 2.08
C GLY A 371 -11.63 -15.91 0.87
N ALA A 372 -12.75 -15.70 0.20
CA ALA A 372 -13.05 -16.39 -1.06
C ALA A 372 -12.13 -15.94 -2.20
N ALA A 373 -11.57 -14.74 -2.17
CA ALA A 373 -10.57 -14.30 -3.13
C ALA A 373 -9.24 -15.06 -2.91
N VAL A 374 -8.83 -15.26 -1.66
CA VAL A 374 -7.67 -16.08 -1.28
C VAL A 374 -7.87 -17.53 -1.72
N ALA A 375 -9.06 -18.09 -1.52
CA ALA A 375 -9.39 -19.46 -1.97
C ALA A 375 -9.31 -19.61 -3.50
N ALA A 376 -9.54 -18.54 -4.26
CA ALA A 376 -9.47 -18.54 -5.71
C ALA A 376 -8.05 -18.36 -6.25
N LEU A 377 -7.23 -17.47 -5.66
CA LEU A 377 -5.96 -17.02 -6.23
C LEU A 377 -4.74 -17.36 -5.36
N GLY A 378 -4.92 -17.71 -4.09
CA GLY A 378 -3.84 -17.85 -3.10
C GLY A 378 -3.59 -16.54 -2.33
N GLU A 379 -2.61 -16.59 -1.41
CA GLU A 379 -2.35 -15.51 -0.45
C GLU A 379 -1.43 -14.40 -0.99
N ASP A 380 -0.85 -14.59 -2.16
CA ASP A 380 0.16 -13.71 -2.76
C ASP A 380 -0.36 -12.91 -3.98
N LYS A 381 -1.68 -12.87 -4.19
CA LYS A 381 -2.27 -12.26 -5.38
C LYS A 381 -3.50 -11.42 -5.05
N ALA A 382 -3.59 -10.21 -5.65
CA ALA A 382 -4.77 -9.38 -5.60
C ALA A 382 -5.79 -9.80 -6.67
N ALA A 383 -7.07 -9.74 -6.32
CA ALA A 383 -8.16 -9.86 -7.28
C ALA A 383 -8.67 -8.47 -7.67
N VAL A 384 -8.89 -8.23 -8.96
CA VAL A 384 -9.58 -7.06 -9.46
C VAL A 384 -10.84 -7.48 -10.21
N PHE A 385 -11.91 -6.70 -10.04
CA PHE A 385 -13.21 -6.92 -10.68
C PHE A 385 -13.59 -5.65 -11.43
N ASN A 386 -13.98 -5.80 -12.69
CA ASN A 386 -14.21 -4.71 -13.61
C ASN A 386 -15.70 -4.49 -13.91
N GLN A 387 -16.09 -3.21 -13.95
CA GLN A 387 -17.34 -2.74 -14.51
C GLN A 387 -17.08 -1.50 -15.37
N ASN A 388 -17.12 -1.66 -16.70
CA ASN A 388 -16.98 -0.58 -17.68
C ASN A 388 -15.68 0.25 -17.56
N ALA A 389 -14.57 -0.35 -17.10
CA ALA A 389 -13.29 0.32 -16.83
C ALA A 389 -12.10 -0.37 -17.50
N GLU A 390 -12.28 -0.96 -18.68
CA GLU A 390 -11.34 -1.83 -19.37
C GLU A 390 -9.97 -1.16 -19.62
N ASP A 391 -9.96 0.11 -20.03
CA ASP A 391 -8.72 0.83 -20.32
C ASP A 391 -7.91 1.08 -19.03
N THR A 392 -8.59 1.45 -17.94
CA THR A 392 -7.94 1.64 -16.63
C THR A 392 -7.44 0.31 -16.08
N LEU A 393 -8.24 -0.75 -16.19
CA LEU A 393 -7.84 -2.10 -15.79
C LEU A 393 -6.57 -2.53 -16.52
N LYS A 394 -6.54 -2.36 -17.85
CA LYS A 394 -5.35 -2.68 -18.66
C LYS A 394 -4.11 -1.91 -18.21
N SER A 395 -4.28 -0.63 -17.88
CA SER A 395 -3.19 0.22 -17.38
C SER A 395 -2.69 -0.28 -16.02
N ILE A 396 -3.60 -0.62 -15.09
CA ILE A 396 -3.24 -1.15 -13.77
C ILE A 396 -2.50 -2.46 -13.90
N LEU A 397 -3.02 -3.42 -14.70
CA LEU A 397 -2.37 -4.72 -14.91
C LEU A 397 -0.98 -4.56 -15.55
N GLY A 398 -0.83 -3.63 -16.50
CA GLY A 398 0.46 -3.35 -17.12
C GLY A 398 1.49 -2.76 -16.14
N GLN A 399 1.08 -1.85 -15.25
CA GLN A 399 1.97 -1.32 -14.21
C GLN A 399 2.28 -2.37 -13.14
N ALA A 400 1.30 -3.18 -12.75
CA ALA A 400 1.47 -4.29 -11.83
C ALA A 400 2.52 -5.29 -12.33
N GLU A 401 2.52 -5.61 -13.65
CA GLU A 401 3.53 -6.48 -14.26
C GLU A 401 4.94 -5.87 -14.20
N ILE A 402 5.08 -4.55 -14.46
CA ILE A 402 6.39 -3.85 -14.39
C ILE A 402 6.94 -3.88 -12.96
N MET A 403 6.06 -3.70 -11.96
CA MET A 403 6.42 -3.66 -10.54
C MET A 403 6.44 -5.06 -9.90
N ASP A 404 6.18 -6.11 -10.68
CA ASP A 404 6.04 -7.51 -10.22
C ASP A 404 4.99 -7.69 -9.11
N GLU A 405 3.95 -6.85 -9.14
CA GLU A 405 2.76 -6.98 -8.30
C GLU A 405 1.77 -7.95 -8.96
N LYS A 406 1.31 -8.93 -8.21
CA LYS A 406 0.47 -10.00 -8.77
C LYS A 406 -1.02 -9.63 -8.65
N VAL A 407 -1.57 -9.02 -9.69
CA VAL A 407 -2.99 -8.64 -9.78
C VAL A 407 -3.66 -9.41 -10.90
N PHE A 408 -4.82 -10.03 -10.62
CA PHE A 408 -5.56 -10.81 -11.60
C PHE A 408 -7.03 -10.44 -11.65
N GLU A 409 -7.58 -10.30 -12.87
CA GLU A 409 -8.99 -10.06 -13.08
C GLU A 409 -9.80 -11.33 -12.81
N LEU A 410 -10.89 -11.20 -12.04
CA LEU A 410 -11.94 -12.20 -11.91
C LEU A 410 -13.24 -11.67 -12.56
N PRO A 411 -13.88 -12.46 -13.46
CA PRO A 411 -14.98 -11.97 -14.28
C PRO A 411 -16.31 -11.94 -13.51
N ILE A 412 -17.04 -10.84 -13.62
CA ILE A 412 -18.45 -10.73 -13.20
C ILE A 412 -19.35 -11.09 -14.38
N THR A 413 -20.39 -11.88 -14.12
CA THR A 413 -21.34 -12.32 -15.15
C THR A 413 -22.79 -11.97 -14.78
N ALA A 414 -23.72 -12.22 -15.71
CA ALA A 414 -25.15 -12.06 -15.46
C ALA A 414 -25.66 -12.98 -14.31
N THR A 415 -24.94 -14.04 -13.99
CA THR A 415 -25.29 -14.94 -12.88
C THR A 415 -25.20 -14.23 -11.54
N GLU A 416 -24.08 -13.55 -11.27
CA GLU A 416 -23.87 -12.82 -10.03
C GLU A 416 -24.83 -11.63 -9.94
N GLN A 417 -25.07 -10.93 -11.05
CA GLN A 417 -26.05 -9.83 -11.14
C GLN A 417 -27.47 -10.28 -10.78
N ALA A 418 -27.86 -11.51 -11.16
CA ALA A 418 -29.13 -12.09 -10.76
C ALA A 418 -29.12 -12.54 -9.28
N LEU A 419 -27.97 -13.03 -8.78
CA LEU A 419 -27.87 -13.53 -7.40
C LEU A 419 -28.02 -12.43 -6.35
N ILE A 420 -27.47 -11.23 -6.54
CA ILE A 420 -27.60 -10.12 -5.59
C ILE A 420 -29.06 -9.64 -5.45
N ARG A 421 -29.96 -10.01 -6.36
CA ARG A 421 -31.39 -9.65 -6.38
C ARG A 421 -32.32 -10.78 -5.89
N LYS A 422 -31.76 -11.83 -5.30
CA LYS A 422 -32.54 -13.01 -4.83
C LYS A 422 -33.02 -12.82 -3.38
N SER A 423 -33.67 -11.71 -3.08
CA SER A 423 -34.42 -11.54 -1.85
C SER A 423 -35.92 -11.68 -2.15
N GLU A 424 -36.68 -12.19 -1.20
CA GLU A 424 -38.16 -12.25 -1.25
C GLU A 424 -38.79 -11.00 -0.60
N VAL A 425 -37.97 -10.22 0.16
CA VAL A 425 -38.45 -9.13 1.01
C VAL A 425 -37.78 -7.79 0.75
N ALA A 426 -36.69 -7.77 -0.04
CA ALA A 426 -35.91 -6.59 -0.36
C ALA A 426 -35.48 -6.56 -1.83
N ASP A 427 -34.91 -5.45 -2.30
CA ASP A 427 -34.42 -5.30 -3.68
C ASP A 427 -33.11 -6.10 -3.88
N LEU A 428 -32.28 -6.13 -2.85
CA LEU A 428 -30.95 -6.75 -2.85
C LEU A 428 -30.75 -7.65 -1.63
N VAL A 429 -29.76 -8.55 -1.71
CA VAL A 429 -29.32 -9.37 -0.59
C VAL A 429 -27.80 -9.27 -0.45
N ASN A 430 -27.29 -9.19 0.79
CA ASN A 430 -25.84 -9.01 1.03
C ASN A 430 -25.02 -10.29 0.95
N HIS A 431 -25.63 -11.47 0.90
CA HIS A 431 -24.91 -12.74 0.96
C HIS A 431 -25.56 -13.84 0.13
N THR A 432 -24.77 -14.84 -0.23
CA THR A 432 -25.22 -16.10 -0.83
C THR A 432 -24.53 -17.28 -0.17
N ASN A 433 -25.26 -18.39 0.01
CA ASN A 433 -24.70 -19.65 0.52
C ASN A 433 -24.04 -20.49 -0.58
N GLY A 434 -24.09 -20.03 -1.85
CA GLY A 434 -23.52 -20.72 -3.01
C GLY A 434 -22.00 -20.54 -3.13
N GLN A 435 -21.49 -21.04 -4.27
CA GLN A 435 -20.12 -20.82 -4.69
C GLN A 435 -19.95 -19.40 -5.29
N GLY A 436 -18.70 -18.99 -5.58
CA GLY A 436 -18.43 -17.70 -6.22
C GLY A 436 -18.63 -16.50 -5.30
N LYS A 437 -18.39 -16.65 -4.00
CA LYS A 437 -18.63 -15.58 -3.01
C LYS A 437 -17.83 -14.30 -3.27
N ALA A 438 -16.62 -14.39 -3.83
CA ALA A 438 -15.84 -13.22 -4.21
C ALA A 438 -16.49 -12.43 -5.35
N LEU A 439 -16.97 -13.16 -6.40
CA LEU A 439 -17.70 -12.57 -7.51
C LEU A 439 -19.00 -11.91 -7.07
N PHE A 440 -19.74 -12.59 -6.18
CA PHE A 440 -20.97 -12.06 -5.59
C PHE A 440 -20.69 -10.75 -4.83
N ALA A 441 -19.65 -10.73 -3.98
CA ALA A 441 -19.29 -9.57 -3.16
C ALA A 441 -18.93 -8.35 -4.04
N ALA A 442 -18.08 -8.56 -5.05
CA ALA A 442 -17.71 -7.53 -6.00
C ALA A 442 -18.92 -7.02 -6.81
N THR A 443 -19.81 -7.93 -7.26
CA THR A 443 -21.03 -7.56 -7.97
C THR A 443 -21.96 -6.71 -7.12
N PHE A 444 -22.10 -7.04 -5.84
CA PHE A 444 -22.91 -6.24 -4.91
C PHE A 444 -22.36 -4.80 -4.79
N ILE A 445 -21.05 -4.62 -4.66
CA ILE A 445 -20.43 -3.30 -4.58
C ILE A 445 -20.57 -2.56 -5.92
N ASN A 446 -20.23 -3.21 -7.04
CA ASN A 446 -20.32 -2.63 -8.38
C ASN A 446 -21.72 -2.11 -8.72
N HIS A 447 -22.77 -2.75 -8.18
CA HIS A 447 -24.16 -2.31 -8.39
C HIS A 447 -24.36 -0.84 -7.97
N PHE A 448 -23.72 -0.41 -6.88
CA PHE A 448 -23.85 0.96 -6.35
C PHE A 448 -23.05 2.02 -7.12
N ALA A 449 -22.11 1.61 -7.97
CA ALA A 449 -21.44 2.53 -8.89
C ALA A 449 -22.34 3.02 -10.03
N GLY A 450 -23.45 2.31 -10.29
CA GLY A 450 -24.39 2.64 -11.36
C GLY A 450 -23.70 2.56 -12.73
N ASN A 451 -23.68 3.67 -13.45
CA ASN A 451 -23.06 3.77 -14.78
C ASN A 451 -21.60 4.27 -14.74
N THR A 452 -21.11 4.69 -13.59
CA THR A 452 -19.71 5.15 -13.45
C THR A 452 -18.77 3.96 -13.60
N PRO A 453 -17.69 4.08 -14.42
CA PRO A 453 -16.68 3.04 -14.50
C PRO A 453 -16.15 2.69 -13.11
N HIS A 454 -16.01 1.40 -12.80
CA HIS A 454 -15.65 0.96 -11.47
C HIS A 454 -14.73 -0.25 -11.49
N LEU A 455 -13.71 -0.21 -10.63
CA LEU A 455 -12.85 -1.36 -10.32
C LEU A 455 -12.88 -1.63 -8.82
N HIS A 456 -13.23 -2.86 -8.44
CA HIS A 456 -13.07 -3.35 -7.08
C HIS A 456 -11.75 -4.11 -6.94
N LEU A 457 -10.90 -3.72 -5.99
CA LEU A 457 -9.64 -4.39 -5.68
C LEU A 457 -9.72 -5.10 -4.31
N SER A 458 -9.61 -6.42 -4.33
CA SER A 458 -9.59 -7.24 -3.13
C SER A 458 -8.16 -7.41 -2.60
N LEU A 459 -7.92 -6.96 -1.36
CA LEU A 459 -6.60 -6.87 -0.73
C LEU A 459 -6.40 -7.88 0.40
N ILE A 460 -7.31 -8.81 0.63
CA ILE A 460 -7.34 -9.65 1.85
C ILE A 460 -6.05 -10.41 2.11
N HIS A 461 -5.29 -10.74 1.08
CA HIS A 461 -4.03 -11.47 1.16
C HIS A 461 -2.81 -10.57 1.39
N ILE A 462 -2.94 -9.24 1.24
CA ILE A 462 -1.85 -8.27 1.41
C ILE A 462 -1.77 -7.76 2.86
N SER A 463 -2.88 -7.81 3.60
CA SER A 463 -2.95 -7.29 4.98
C SER A 463 -2.24 -8.19 6.01
N ASP A 464 -2.03 -9.46 5.72
CA ASP A 464 -1.45 -10.43 6.66
C ASP A 464 0.09 -10.47 6.64
N GLY A 465 0.74 -9.72 5.76
CA GLY A 465 2.18 -9.75 5.55
C GLY A 465 2.96 -8.53 6.07
N ALA A 466 2.33 -7.63 6.83
CA ALA A 466 2.98 -6.41 7.33
C ALA A 466 3.56 -6.57 8.74
#